data_b130d0ca67e2e0809a1e7e6f282cf380
#
_entry.id   b130d0ca67e2e0809a1e7e6f282cf380
#
_cell.length_a   1.000
_cell.length_b   1.000
_cell.length_c   1.000
_cell.angle_alpha   90.00
_cell.angle_beta   90.00
_cell.angle_gamma   90.00
#
_symmetry.space_group_name_H-M   'P 1'
#
loop_
_entity.id
_entity.type
_entity.pdbx_description
1 polymer ?
#
loop_
_entity_poly.entity_id
_entity_poly.type
_entity_poly.pdbx_seq_one_letter_code
_entity_poly.pdbx_strand_id
1 'polypeptide(L)'
;MDQVMISMIRGVLSYMYGRNILNKLSGDLRVDISRTGGLRRIYLGGRLVFVVRANDGRALPTLDGASLIDKVVVVRREAAPFIKQGRSVMAKFIIDVRNAVPGDEVAIYSEDGELLGVGRLLLSREEALSVGRGVAVKVRQHVKQ
;
A
#
# COMPACT_ATOMS: atom_id res chain seq x y z
N MET A 1 -13.07 2.02 21.89
CA MET A 1 -12.86 0.83 21.03
C MET A 1 -12.40 -0.31 21.92
N ASP A 2 -12.97 -1.48 21.75
CA ASP A 2 -12.65 -2.58 22.66
C ASP A 2 -11.32 -3.26 22.32
N GLN A 3 -10.81 -4.06 23.24
CA GLN A 3 -9.51 -4.71 23.12
C GLN A 3 -9.49 -5.77 22.01
N VAL A 4 -10.61 -6.41 21.72
CA VAL A 4 -10.71 -7.41 20.66
C VAL A 4 -10.49 -6.74 19.30
N MET A 5 -11.12 -5.59 19.08
CA MET A 5 -10.98 -4.84 17.84
C MET A 5 -9.55 -4.36 17.65
N ILE A 6 -8.93 -3.83 18.69
CA ILE A 6 -7.54 -3.37 18.65
C ILE A 6 -6.63 -4.55 18.30
N SER A 7 -6.83 -5.72 18.93
CA SER A 7 -6.04 -6.91 18.65
C SER A 7 -6.20 -7.37 17.20
N MET A 8 -7.41 -7.32 16.65
CA MET A 8 -7.67 -7.71 15.26
C MET A 8 -6.92 -6.79 14.28
N ILE A 9 -6.99 -5.48 14.51
CA ILE A 9 -6.29 -4.49 13.68
C ILE A 9 -4.79 -4.74 13.73
N ARG A 10 -4.23 -4.87 14.93
CA ARG A 10 -2.80 -5.12 15.10
C ARG A 10 -2.38 -6.42 14.43
N GLY A 11 -3.20 -7.47 14.56
CA GLY A 11 -2.95 -8.76 13.92
C GLY A 11 -2.91 -8.68 12.40
N VAL A 12 -3.92 -8.08 11.79
CA VAL A 12 -4.00 -7.95 10.33
C VAL A 12 -2.83 -7.12 9.78
N LEU A 13 -2.57 -5.98 10.39
CA LEU A 13 -1.54 -5.06 9.89
C LEU A 13 -0.14 -5.62 10.10
N SER A 14 0.14 -6.26 11.24
CA SER A 14 1.45 -6.85 11.48
C SER A 14 1.70 -8.06 10.59
N TYR A 15 0.67 -8.85 10.31
CA TYR A 15 0.76 -9.99 9.38
C TYR A 15 1.13 -9.53 7.97
N MET A 16 0.46 -8.48 7.47
CA MET A 16 0.68 -8.00 6.11
C MET A 16 1.94 -7.14 5.95
N TYR A 17 2.24 -6.31 6.95
CA TYR A 17 3.26 -5.26 6.80
C TYR A 17 4.41 -5.36 7.81
N GLY A 18 4.40 -6.40 8.65
CA GLY A 18 5.44 -6.59 9.66
C GLY A 18 5.16 -5.81 10.94
N ARG A 19 5.86 -6.20 12.01
CA ARG A 19 5.62 -5.63 13.35
C ARG A 19 5.93 -4.14 13.44
N ASN A 20 6.83 -3.63 12.62
CA ASN A 20 7.24 -2.23 12.68
C ASN A 20 6.08 -1.27 12.44
N ILE A 21 5.04 -1.70 11.70
CA ILE A 21 3.87 -0.86 11.47
C ILE A 21 3.17 -0.50 12.77
N LEU A 22 3.21 -1.39 13.76
CA LEU A 22 2.53 -1.17 15.05
C LEU A 22 3.07 0.07 15.77
N ASN A 23 4.34 0.40 15.57
CA ASN A 23 4.96 1.58 16.17
C ASN A 23 4.44 2.88 15.54
N LYS A 24 3.87 2.79 14.35
CA LYS A 24 3.34 3.95 13.62
C LYS A 24 1.85 4.17 13.84
N LEU A 25 1.20 3.28 14.59
CA LEU A 25 -0.24 3.34 14.86
C LEU A 25 -0.55 4.07 16.17
N SER A 26 0.33 4.92 16.65
CA SER A 26 0.07 5.75 17.82
C SER A 26 -0.92 6.86 17.48
N GLY A 27 -1.81 7.17 18.44
CA GLY A 27 -2.79 8.22 18.27
C GLY A 27 -4.21 7.69 18.20
N ASP A 28 -5.09 8.45 17.57
CA ASP A 28 -6.52 8.18 17.51
C ASP A 28 -6.82 7.14 16.43
N LEU A 29 -6.84 5.88 16.82
CA LEU A 29 -7.15 4.74 15.96
C LEU A 29 -8.63 4.41 16.04
N ARG A 30 -9.31 4.44 14.89
CA ARG A 30 -10.74 4.13 14.78
C ARG A 30 -11.00 3.15 13.66
N VAL A 31 -12.09 2.40 13.77
CA VAL A 31 -12.50 1.45 12.75
C VAL A 31 -13.99 1.53 12.48
N ASP A 32 -14.34 1.28 11.22
CA ASP A 32 -15.71 0.94 10.83
C ASP A 32 -15.83 -0.57 10.74
N ILE A 33 -16.98 -1.08 11.16
CA ILE A 33 -17.30 -2.51 11.14
C ILE A 33 -18.44 -2.72 10.15
N SER A 34 -18.36 -3.79 9.36
CA SER A 34 -19.44 -4.17 8.46
C SER A 34 -20.64 -4.70 9.27
N ARG A 35 -21.80 -4.84 8.60
CA ARG A 35 -23.01 -5.39 9.24
C ARG A 35 -22.79 -6.80 9.78
N THR A 36 -21.86 -7.55 9.21
CA THR A 36 -21.53 -8.91 9.62
C THR A 36 -20.46 -8.98 10.70
N GLY A 37 -19.99 -7.82 11.20
CA GLY A 37 -19.02 -7.74 12.29
C GLY A 37 -17.56 -7.74 11.88
N GLY A 38 -17.25 -7.81 10.59
CA GLY A 38 -15.87 -7.75 10.10
C GLY A 38 -15.31 -6.34 10.03
N LEU A 39 -14.01 -6.21 10.13
CA LEU A 39 -13.32 -4.93 9.92
C LEU A 39 -13.57 -4.43 8.49
N ARG A 40 -13.76 -3.13 8.31
CA ARG A 40 -14.01 -2.57 6.99
C ARG A 40 -13.07 -1.42 6.66
N ARG A 41 -12.94 -0.44 7.55
CA ARG A 41 -12.07 0.72 7.34
C ARG A 41 -11.31 1.02 8.60
N ILE A 42 -10.06 1.43 8.44
CA ILE A 42 -9.19 1.80 9.54
C ILE A 42 -8.79 3.26 9.38
N TYR A 43 -9.05 4.06 10.41
CA TYR A 43 -8.72 5.48 10.46
C TYR A 43 -7.65 5.73 11.51
N LEU A 44 -6.75 6.64 11.21
CA LEU A 44 -5.73 7.09 12.15
C LEU A 44 -5.70 8.63 12.11
N GLY A 45 -5.94 9.26 13.26
CA GLY A 45 -5.98 10.71 13.33
C GLY A 45 -7.04 11.34 12.44
N GLY A 46 -8.18 10.65 12.25
CA GLY A 46 -9.28 11.13 11.40
C GLY A 46 -9.10 10.87 9.92
N ARG A 47 -7.99 10.26 9.49
CA ARG A 47 -7.73 9.94 8.08
C ARG A 47 -7.92 8.46 7.83
N LEU A 48 -8.56 8.12 6.71
CA LEU A 48 -8.69 6.75 6.28
C LEU A 48 -7.35 6.25 5.78
N VAL A 49 -6.74 5.29 6.49
CA VAL A 49 -5.40 4.79 6.17
C VAL A 49 -5.42 3.40 5.53
N PHE A 50 -6.43 2.57 5.86
CA PHE A 50 -6.59 1.25 5.25
C PHE A 50 -8.06 0.95 4.99
N VAL A 51 -8.31 0.23 3.89
CA VAL A 51 -9.60 -0.38 3.59
C VAL A 51 -9.41 -1.89 3.68
N VAL A 52 -10.25 -2.56 4.47
CA VAL A 52 -10.17 -4.01 4.62
C VAL A 52 -11.11 -4.65 3.62
N ARG A 53 -10.54 -5.50 2.75
CA ARG A 53 -11.28 -6.15 1.69
C ARG A 53 -12.09 -7.32 2.23
N ALA A 54 -13.39 -7.36 1.88
CA ALA A 54 -14.33 -8.32 2.48
C ALA A 54 -14.02 -9.77 2.11
N ASN A 55 -13.54 -10.02 0.88
CA ASN A 55 -13.38 -11.39 0.38
C ASN A 55 -12.18 -12.12 0.99
N ASP A 56 -11.13 -11.42 1.41
CA ASP A 56 -9.91 -12.05 1.94
C ASP A 56 -9.37 -11.41 3.21
N GLY A 57 -10.01 -10.35 3.72
CA GLY A 57 -9.59 -9.68 4.94
C GLY A 57 -8.30 -8.89 4.82
N ARG A 58 -7.78 -8.66 3.61
CA ARG A 58 -6.54 -7.91 3.42
C ARG A 58 -6.77 -6.43 3.65
N ALA A 59 -5.84 -5.79 4.36
CA ALA A 59 -5.87 -4.35 4.60
C ALA A 59 -5.08 -3.65 3.50
N LEU A 60 -5.80 -2.88 2.65
CA LEU A 60 -5.22 -2.18 1.51
C LEU A 60 -4.95 -0.73 1.89
N PRO A 61 -3.71 -0.23 1.76
CA PRO A 61 -3.43 1.16 2.13
C PRO A 61 -4.08 2.13 1.16
N THR A 62 -4.52 3.27 1.70
CA THR A 62 -4.88 4.44 0.92
C THR A 62 -3.62 5.28 0.69
N LEU A 63 -3.74 6.40 -0.01
CA LEU A 63 -2.62 7.34 -0.12
C LEU A 63 -2.19 7.85 1.27
N ASP A 64 -3.15 8.09 2.16
CA ASP A 64 -2.84 8.52 3.53
C ASP A 64 -2.20 7.41 4.36
N GLY A 65 -2.41 6.15 4.00
CA GLY A 65 -1.80 5.01 4.67
C GLY A 65 -0.43 4.63 4.11
N ALA A 66 -0.05 5.17 2.96
CA ALA A 66 1.18 4.78 2.26
C ALA A 66 2.43 4.98 3.12
N SER A 67 2.48 6.05 3.90
CA SER A 67 3.64 6.35 4.76
C SER A 67 3.77 5.39 5.95
N LEU A 68 2.75 4.60 6.24
CA LEU A 68 2.76 3.66 7.36
C LEU A 68 3.40 2.33 6.97
N ILE A 69 3.52 2.03 5.69
CA ILE A 69 4.07 0.76 5.22
C ILE A 69 5.50 0.95 4.72
N ASP A 70 6.30 -0.12 4.80
CA ASP A 70 7.68 -0.12 4.34
C ASP A 70 7.88 -0.94 3.05
N LYS A 71 6.79 -1.41 2.45
CA LYS A 71 6.80 -2.10 1.16
C LYS A 71 6.72 -1.03 0.08
N VAL A 72 7.81 -0.80 -0.62
CA VAL A 72 7.99 0.38 -1.46
C VAL A 72 8.51 0.00 -2.84
N VAL A 73 7.96 0.66 -3.85
CA VAL A 73 8.47 0.62 -5.22
C VAL A 73 8.96 2.03 -5.57
N VAL A 74 10.20 2.10 -6.06
CA VAL A 74 10.78 3.36 -6.52
C VAL A 74 10.83 3.34 -8.05
N VAL A 75 10.31 4.40 -8.66
CA VAL A 75 10.23 4.51 -10.11
C VAL A 75 10.98 5.73 -10.61
N ARG A 76 11.36 5.69 -11.90
CA ARG A 76 11.96 6.83 -12.57
C ARG A 76 10.97 8.00 -12.62
N ARG A 77 11.48 9.22 -12.54
CA ARG A 77 10.62 10.42 -12.56
C ARG A 77 9.78 10.52 -13.84
N GLU A 78 10.24 9.94 -14.93
CA GLU A 78 9.50 9.92 -16.20
C GLU A 78 8.17 9.16 -16.09
N ALA A 79 8.06 8.25 -15.13
CA ALA A 79 6.81 7.50 -14.91
C ALA A 79 5.74 8.34 -14.20
N ALA A 80 6.13 9.38 -13.48
CA ALA A 80 5.21 10.14 -12.61
C ALA A 80 3.96 10.65 -13.36
N PRO A 81 4.06 11.28 -14.52
CA PRO A 81 2.86 11.76 -15.22
C PRO A 81 1.87 10.66 -15.56
N PHE A 82 2.36 9.48 -15.94
CA PHE A 82 1.50 8.34 -16.28
C PHE A 82 0.78 7.79 -15.05
N ILE A 83 1.49 7.67 -13.93
CA ILE A 83 0.90 7.17 -12.67
C ILE A 83 -0.14 8.16 -12.16
N LYS A 84 0.12 9.45 -12.27
CA LYS A 84 -0.83 10.51 -11.88
C LYS A 84 -2.10 10.53 -12.75
N GLN A 85 -2.06 9.87 -13.90
CA GLN A 85 -3.22 9.64 -14.75
C GLN A 85 -3.93 8.31 -14.46
N GLY A 86 -3.46 7.57 -13.48
CA GLY A 86 -4.04 6.28 -13.10
C GLY A 86 -3.51 5.09 -13.88
N ARG A 87 -2.46 5.25 -14.66
CA ARG A 87 -1.88 4.14 -15.42
C ARG A 87 -1.02 3.25 -14.52
N SER A 88 -0.96 1.98 -14.86
CA SER A 88 -0.12 1.02 -14.16
C SER A 88 1.37 1.33 -14.37
N VAL A 89 2.19 0.88 -13.42
CA VAL A 89 3.65 1.05 -13.49
C VAL A 89 4.23 -0.03 -14.39
N MET A 90 4.89 0.39 -15.46
CA MET A 90 5.57 -0.53 -16.36
C MET A 90 6.96 -0.90 -15.80
N ALA A 91 7.36 -2.13 -16.03
CA ALA A 91 8.64 -2.66 -15.51
C ALA A 91 9.85 -1.80 -15.89
N LYS A 92 9.85 -1.21 -17.07
CA LYS A 92 10.97 -0.37 -17.55
C LYS A 92 11.21 0.86 -16.67
N PHE A 93 10.23 1.29 -15.88
CA PHE A 93 10.38 2.45 -15.00
C PHE A 93 10.82 2.08 -13.58
N ILE A 94 10.94 0.80 -13.26
CA ILE A 94 11.32 0.34 -11.91
C ILE A 94 12.80 0.63 -11.68
N ILE A 95 13.09 1.31 -10.57
CA ILE A 95 14.46 1.48 -10.06
C ILE A 95 14.72 0.47 -8.96
N ASP A 96 13.77 0.30 -8.04
CA ASP A 96 13.94 -0.60 -6.90
C ASP A 96 12.59 -1.07 -6.38
N VAL A 97 12.60 -2.23 -5.75
CA VAL A 97 11.48 -2.79 -5.00
C VAL A 97 12.02 -3.19 -3.63
N ARG A 98 11.44 -2.63 -2.56
CA ARG A 98 11.92 -2.82 -1.19
C ARG A 98 10.88 -3.52 -0.34
N ASN A 99 11.31 -4.58 0.33
CA ASN A 99 10.51 -5.31 1.32
C ASN A 99 9.22 -5.91 0.77
N ALA A 100 9.14 -6.17 -0.55
CA ALA A 100 7.90 -6.63 -1.16
C ALA A 100 8.15 -7.75 -2.16
N VAL A 101 7.17 -8.63 -2.27
CA VAL A 101 7.13 -9.71 -3.26
C VAL A 101 5.83 -9.61 -4.06
N PRO A 102 5.74 -10.26 -5.22
CA PRO A 102 4.51 -10.23 -6.01
C PRO A 102 3.28 -10.62 -5.19
N GLY A 103 2.22 -9.85 -5.34
CA GLY A 103 0.99 -9.98 -4.56
C GLY A 103 0.89 -9.00 -3.41
N ASP A 104 1.99 -8.41 -2.98
CA ASP A 104 1.98 -7.44 -1.88
C ASP A 104 1.40 -6.09 -2.34
N GLU A 105 0.81 -5.38 -1.37
CA GLU A 105 0.46 -3.98 -1.54
C GLU A 105 1.69 -3.12 -1.30
N VAL A 106 1.91 -2.14 -2.16
CA VAL A 106 3.11 -1.29 -2.11
C VAL A 106 2.75 0.17 -2.24
N ALA A 107 3.59 1.02 -1.65
CA ALA A 107 3.58 2.46 -1.90
C ALA A 107 4.56 2.77 -3.03
N ILE A 108 4.16 3.64 -3.95
CA ILE A 108 4.94 3.96 -5.16
C ILE A 108 5.48 5.37 -5.02
N TYR A 109 6.81 5.48 -5.03
CA TYR A 109 7.51 6.77 -4.96
C TYR A 109 8.35 6.99 -6.20
N SER A 110 8.47 8.24 -6.63
CA SER A 110 9.44 8.61 -7.64
C SER A 110 10.85 8.58 -7.03
N GLU A 111 11.87 8.58 -7.89
CA GLU A 111 13.26 8.69 -7.45
C GLU A 111 13.54 10.00 -6.69
N ASP A 112 12.66 11.00 -6.84
CA ASP A 112 12.76 12.27 -6.14
C ASP A 112 12.09 12.25 -4.76
N GLY A 113 11.50 11.11 -4.36
CA GLY A 113 10.84 10.95 -3.07
C GLY A 113 9.38 11.37 -3.04
N GLU A 114 8.79 11.69 -4.18
CA GLU A 114 7.37 12.05 -4.27
C GLU A 114 6.49 10.79 -4.23
N LEU A 115 5.48 10.79 -3.35
CA LEU A 115 4.48 9.73 -3.35
C LEU A 115 3.59 9.87 -4.59
N LEU A 116 3.49 8.81 -5.38
CA LEU A 116 2.70 8.80 -6.61
C LEU A 116 1.42 7.99 -6.49
N GLY A 117 1.43 6.93 -5.71
CA GLY A 117 0.26 6.09 -5.57
C GLY A 117 0.50 4.88 -4.69
N VAL A 118 -0.51 4.04 -4.63
CA VAL A 118 -0.47 2.73 -3.96
C VAL A 118 -1.08 1.71 -4.91
N GLY A 119 -0.64 0.47 -4.80
CA GLY A 119 -1.15 -0.59 -5.65
C GLY A 119 -0.57 -1.94 -5.32
N ARG A 120 -0.82 -2.90 -6.22
CA ARG A 120 -0.40 -4.28 -6.05
C ARG A 120 0.81 -4.59 -6.91
N LEU A 121 1.86 -5.12 -6.29
CA LEU A 121 3.06 -5.55 -7.00
C LEU A 121 2.77 -6.83 -7.77
N LEU A 122 3.13 -6.86 -9.06
CA LEU A 122 2.90 -8.00 -9.94
C LEU A 122 4.19 -8.74 -10.30
N LEU A 123 5.32 -8.03 -10.34
CA LEU A 123 6.63 -8.60 -10.69
C LEU A 123 7.58 -8.48 -9.51
N SER A 124 8.46 -9.45 -9.36
CA SER A 124 9.56 -9.32 -8.40
C SER A 124 10.54 -8.25 -8.87
N ARG A 125 11.41 -7.81 -7.96
CA ARG A 125 12.48 -6.87 -8.30
C ARG A 125 13.35 -7.42 -9.43
N GLU A 126 13.73 -8.68 -9.32
CA GLU A 126 14.58 -9.36 -10.31
C GLU A 126 13.90 -9.44 -11.67
N GLU A 127 12.62 -9.80 -11.71
CA GLU A 127 11.84 -9.86 -12.95
C GLU A 127 11.73 -8.49 -13.61
N ALA A 128 11.39 -7.46 -12.83
CA ALA A 128 11.23 -6.11 -13.36
C ALA A 128 12.54 -5.56 -13.94
N LEU A 129 13.65 -5.77 -13.23
CA LEU A 129 14.94 -5.23 -13.64
C LEU A 129 15.58 -6.02 -14.79
N SER A 130 15.34 -7.34 -14.86
CA SER A 130 15.98 -8.18 -15.89
C SER A 130 15.19 -8.20 -17.19
N VAL A 131 13.87 -8.29 -17.16
CA VAL A 131 13.02 -8.35 -18.33
C VAL A 131 12.75 -6.96 -18.91
N GLY A 132 12.47 -5.99 -18.04
CA GLY A 132 12.30 -4.60 -18.43
C GLY A 132 11.03 -4.30 -19.21
N ARG A 133 10.04 -5.21 -19.21
CA ARG A 133 8.76 -4.99 -19.90
C ARG A 133 7.63 -5.65 -19.14
N GLY A 134 6.40 -5.24 -19.46
CA GLY A 134 5.20 -5.70 -18.80
C GLY A 134 4.83 -4.80 -17.63
N VAL A 135 3.71 -5.11 -17.00
CA VAL A 135 3.18 -4.34 -15.87
C VAL A 135 3.81 -4.84 -14.59
N ALA A 136 4.51 -3.96 -13.88
CA ALA A 136 5.15 -4.28 -12.61
C ALA A 136 4.24 -4.01 -11.41
N VAL A 137 3.44 -2.93 -11.45
CA VAL A 137 2.50 -2.60 -10.36
C VAL A 137 1.17 -2.18 -10.96
N LYS A 138 0.10 -2.78 -10.46
CA LYS A 138 -1.26 -2.34 -10.79
C LYS A 138 -1.66 -1.24 -9.81
N VAL A 139 -1.77 -0.02 -10.30
CA VAL A 139 -2.11 1.14 -9.46
C VAL A 139 -3.59 1.08 -9.08
N ARG A 140 -3.86 1.21 -7.78
CA ARG A 140 -5.22 1.22 -7.26
C ARG A 140 -5.68 2.63 -6.92
N GLN A 141 -4.80 3.43 -6.34
CA GLN A 141 -5.07 4.83 -6.01
C GLN A 141 -3.83 5.65 -6.32
N HIS A 142 -4.02 6.85 -6.84
CA HIS A 142 -2.91 7.69 -7.28
C HIS A 142 -3.12 9.14 -6.90
N VAL A 143 -2.00 9.85 -6.82
CA VAL A 143 -2.00 11.30 -6.67
C VAL A 143 -2.45 11.92 -7.99
N LYS A 144 -3.22 12.99 -7.95
CA LYS A 144 -3.66 13.69 -9.15
C LYS A 144 -2.60 14.66 -9.64
N GLN A 145 -2.61 14.90 -10.93
CA GLN A 145 -1.74 15.92 -11.51
C GLN A 145 -2.12 17.32 -11.03
#